data_b7388ebec1dd95561885bb2969951657
#
_entry.id   b7388ebec1dd95561885bb2969951657
#
_cell.length_a   1.000
_cell.length_b   1.000
_cell.length_c   1.000
_cell.angle_alpha   90.00
_cell.angle_beta   90.00
_cell.angle_gamma   90.00
#
_symmetry.space_group_name_H-M   'P 1'
#
loop_
_entity.id
_entity.type
_entity.pdbx_description
1 polymer ?
#
loop_
_entity_poly.entity_id
_entity_poly.type
_entity_poly.pdbx_seq_one_letter_code
_entity_poly.pdbx_strand_id
1 'polypeptide(L)'
;MAHYLVTGGAGFIGSHLAEELVRRGERVRVVDSLITGKRQNVSHLPEIEFIEGDLADLEVAKRAVAGVDYVLHQAAIPSVPRSVSDPITSNRANIDASLNVLVAARDAGVRRVVYAGSSSAYGNTPTLPKVETMPTAPLSPYALQKLVAEQYCQMFTRLYGLETVTTRYFNVFGPRQDPSSPYSGVISLFISALVDGRQPKIYGDGEHTRDFTYVANVVDGVLRACTAKDASGEVINVATGGCISLNHLFRTIRDLVGAKVEPIYAEPRAGDVKDSQADISKAEHLLGYRPIVPFEQGLEKTVVWYRTAQPLTVA
;
A
#
# COMPACT_ATOMS: atom_id res chain seq x y z
N MET A 1 -5.48 6.44 -25.09
CA MET A 1 -5.20 7.17 -23.86
C MET A 1 -6.41 6.99 -22.97
N ALA A 2 -6.28 6.27 -21.87
CA ALA A 2 -7.36 6.12 -20.89
C ALA A 2 -7.25 7.22 -19.81
N HIS A 3 -8.33 7.47 -19.07
CA HIS A 3 -8.36 8.42 -17.99
C HIS A 3 -8.43 7.69 -16.65
N TYR A 4 -7.42 7.85 -15.83
CA TYR A 4 -7.28 7.18 -14.53
C TYR A 4 -7.52 8.16 -13.38
N LEU A 5 -8.29 7.73 -12.39
CA LEU A 5 -8.33 8.36 -11.08
C LEU A 5 -7.43 7.58 -10.11
N VAL A 6 -6.49 8.26 -9.47
CA VAL A 6 -5.72 7.73 -8.35
C VAL A 6 -6.19 8.41 -7.07
N THR A 7 -6.92 7.69 -6.22
CA THR A 7 -7.31 8.22 -4.91
C THR A 7 -6.18 8.00 -3.91
N GLY A 8 -5.98 8.93 -2.97
CA GLY A 8 -4.80 8.89 -2.11
C GLY A 8 -3.51 9.08 -2.91
N GLY A 9 -3.60 9.81 -4.03
CA GLY A 9 -2.50 9.92 -4.99
C GLY A 9 -1.35 10.80 -4.52
N ALA A 10 -1.51 11.61 -3.47
CA ALA A 10 -0.43 12.33 -2.79
C ALA A 10 0.25 11.47 -1.69
N GLY A 11 -0.24 10.26 -1.44
CA GLY A 11 0.35 9.27 -0.54
C GLY A 11 1.55 8.53 -1.16
N PHE A 12 2.11 7.59 -0.38
CA PHE A 12 3.26 6.79 -0.78
C PHE A 12 2.99 6.00 -2.08
N ILE A 13 2.10 5.01 -2.07
CA ILE A 13 1.84 4.14 -3.23
C ILE A 13 1.14 4.92 -4.35
N GLY A 14 0.16 5.76 -3.99
CA GLY A 14 -0.61 6.52 -4.97
C GLY A 14 0.22 7.45 -5.83
N SER A 15 1.25 8.10 -5.28
CA SER A 15 2.13 8.98 -6.03
C SER A 15 3.01 8.23 -7.04
N HIS A 16 3.43 7.00 -6.74
CA HIS A 16 4.14 6.15 -7.71
C HIS A 16 3.22 5.66 -8.84
N LEU A 17 1.95 5.37 -8.52
CA LEU A 17 0.95 5.04 -9.55
C LEU A 17 0.69 6.22 -10.49
N ALA A 18 0.50 7.43 -9.93
CA ALA A 18 0.29 8.64 -10.72
C ALA A 18 1.48 8.91 -11.65
N GLU A 19 2.71 8.82 -11.13
CA GLU A 19 3.93 9.01 -11.90
C GLU A 19 4.08 8.00 -13.03
N GLU A 20 3.85 6.71 -12.76
CA GLU A 20 3.94 5.67 -13.78
C GLU A 20 2.88 5.81 -14.87
N LEU A 21 1.66 6.22 -14.53
CA LEU A 21 0.59 6.49 -15.49
C LEU A 21 0.93 7.68 -16.40
N VAL A 22 1.43 8.78 -15.82
CA VAL A 22 1.93 9.93 -16.60
C VAL A 22 3.06 9.50 -17.53
N ARG A 23 4.02 8.72 -17.04
CA ARG A 23 5.13 8.18 -17.85
C ARG A 23 4.65 7.31 -19.02
N ARG A 24 3.51 6.63 -18.85
CA ARG A 24 2.84 5.84 -19.93
C ARG A 24 2.02 6.69 -20.88
N GLY A 25 1.93 8.00 -20.67
CA GLY A 25 1.16 8.91 -21.51
C GLY A 25 -0.35 8.85 -21.26
N GLU A 26 -0.79 8.37 -20.08
CA GLU A 26 -2.20 8.31 -19.72
C GLU A 26 -2.66 9.62 -19.08
N ARG A 27 -3.98 9.90 -19.13
CA ARG A 27 -4.56 11.02 -18.38
C ARG A 27 -4.73 10.62 -16.93
N VAL A 28 -4.28 11.49 -16.03
CA VAL A 28 -4.28 11.18 -14.60
C VAL A 28 -4.99 12.28 -13.81
N ARG A 29 -5.99 11.88 -13.05
CA ARG A 29 -6.59 12.68 -11.98
C ARG A 29 -6.17 12.09 -10.65
N VAL A 30 -5.81 12.96 -9.70
CA VAL A 30 -5.49 12.60 -8.32
C VAL A 30 -6.50 13.24 -7.40
N VAL A 31 -7.02 12.50 -6.43
CA VAL A 31 -7.77 13.04 -5.30
C VAL A 31 -7.09 12.62 -3.99
N ASP A 32 -6.88 13.60 -3.10
CA ASP A 32 -6.26 13.37 -1.79
C ASP A 32 -6.76 14.40 -0.78
N SER A 33 -6.99 14.00 0.46
CA SER A 33 -7.39 14.90 1.55
C SER A 33 -6.20 15.58 2.24
N LEU A 34 -4.98 15.16 1.90
CA LEU A 34 -3.71 15.58 2.50
C LEU A 34 -3.58 15.32 4.02
N ILE A 35 -4.46 14.48 4.60
CA ILE A 35 -4.36 14.09 6.03
C ILE A 35 -3.07 13.30 6.30
N THR A 36 -2.67 12.43 5.34
CA THR A 36 -1.43 11.67 5.39
C THR A 36 -0.60 11.83 4.13
N GLY A 37 -1.22 12.17 3.01
CA GLY A 37 -0.58 12.48 1.75
C GLY A 37 0.16 13.84 1.81
N LYS A 38 1.18 13.98 0.97
CA LYS A 38 1.96 15.22 0.85
C LYS A 38 1.92 15.72 -0.59
N ARG A 39 1.42 16.94 -0.82
CA ARG A 39 1.32 17.53 -2.16
C ARG A 39 2.65 17.46 -2.92
N GLN A 40 3.77 17.58 -2.21
CA GLN A 40 5.11 17.51 -2.79
C GLN A 40 5.40 16.17 -3.49
N ASN A 41 4.73 15.06 -3.11
CA ASN A 41 4.94 13.75 -3.74
C ASN A 41 4.50 13.71 -5.22
N VAL A 42 3.68 14.65 -5.65
CA VAL A 42 3.16 14.76 -7.02
C VAL A 42 3.42 16.12 -7.67
N SER A 43 4.12 17.04 -7.00
CA SER A 43 4.38 18.40 -7.50
C SER A 43 5.24 18.43 -8.78
N HIS A 44 5.98 17.37 -9.04
CA HIS A 44 6.79 17.19 -10.26
C HIS A 44 5.99 16.68 -11.47
N LEU A 45 4.68 16.46 -11.32
CA LEU A 45 3.77 15.99 -12.36
C LEU A 45 2.77 17.12 -12.72
N PRO A 46 3.18 18.09 -13.53
CA PRO A 46 2.32 19.24 -13.86
C PRO A 46 1.09 18.87 -14.70
N GLU A 47 1.10 17.70 -15.35
CA GLU A 47 0.04 17.22 -16.24
C GLU A 47 -1.16 16.63 -15.48
N ILE A 48 -1.03 16.33 -14.18
CA ILE A 48 -2.14 15.73 -13.43
C ILE A 48 -3.22 16.76 -13.08
N GLU A 49 -4.48 16.32 -13.14
CA GLU A 49 -5.57 17.04 -12.51
C GLU A 49 -5.62 16.68 -11.02
N PHE A 50 -5.44 17.66 -10.14
CA PHE A 50 -5.43 17.42 -8.71
C PHE A 50 -6.68 17.98 -8.04
N ILE A 51 -7.40 17.12 -7.31
CA ILE A 51 -8.54 17.48 -6.47
C ILE A 51 -8.14 17.30 -5.01
N GLU A 52 -8.13 18.39 -4.24
CA GLU A 52 -8.05 18.31 -2.79
C GLU A 52 -9.44 18.04 -2.21
N GLY A 53 -9.60 16.95 -1.44
CA GLY A 53 -10.90 16.60 -0.88
C GLY A 53 -10.92 15.26 -0.15
N ASP A 54 -11.88 15.14 0.78
CA ASP A 54 -12.13 13.92 1.56
C ASP A 54 -13.20 13.06 0.85
N LEU A 55 -12.83 11.85 0.47
CA LEU A 55 -13.74 10.87 -0.18
C LEU A 55 -14.84 10.34 0.76
N ALA A 56 -14.77 10.60 2.05
CA ALA A 56 -15.88 10.38 2.95
C ALA A 56 -17.05 11.36 2.70
N ASP A 57 -16.83 12.40 1.88
CA ASP A 57 -17.87 13.22 1.26
C ASP A 57 -18.22 12.63 -0.11
N LEU A 58 -19.48 12.21 -0.29
CA LEU A 58 -19.96 11.61 -1.53
C LEU A 58 -19.86 12.57 -2.73
N GLU A 59 -20.04 13.86 -2.54
CA GLU A 59 -19.95 14.85 -3.62
C GLU A 59 -18.50 15.01 -4.11
N VAL A 60 -17.52 14.88 -3.21
CA VAL A 60 -16.11 14.79 -3.60
C VAL A 60 -15.85 13.53 -4.43
N ALA A 61 -16.38 12.37 -3.99
CA ALA A 61 -16.22 11.12 -4.72
C ALA A 61 -16.84 11.20 -6.13
N LYS A 62 -18.06 11.76 -6.27
CA LYS A 62 -18.72 11.97 -7.56
C LYS A 62 -17.91 12.86 -8.51
N ARG A 63 -17.39 13.99 -8.02
CA ARG A 63 -16.52 14.87 -8.81
C ARG A 63 -15.25 14.16 -9.24
N ALA A 64 -14.65 13.39 -8.34
CA ALA A 64 -13.39 12.69 -8.61
C ALA A 64 -13.53 11.64 -9.70
N VAL A 65 -14.62 10.86 -9.72
CA VAL A 65 -14.83 9.79 -10.71
C VAL A 65 -15.42 10.26 -12.04
N ALA A 66 -15.88 11.51 -12.16
CA ALA A 66 -16.55 11.99 -13.36
C ALA A 66 -15.65 11.90 -14.60
N GLY A 67 -16.08 11.11 -15.60
CA GLY A 67 -15.39 10.97 -16.89
C GLY A 67 -14.07 10.21 -16.84
N VAL A 68 -13.81 9.40 -15.79
CA VAL A 68 -12.64 8.51 -15.74
C VAL A 68 -13.00 7.10 -16.19
N ASP A 69 -12.04 6.40 -16.80
CA ASP A 69 -12.20 5.01 -17.23
C ASP A 69 -11.91 4.03 -16.09
N TYR A 70 -10.89 4.33 -15.28
CA TYR A 70 -10.39 3.44 -14.23
C TYR A 70 -10.18 4.19 -12.92
N VAL A 71 -10.45 3.54 -11.81
CA VAL A 71 -10.17 4.04 -10.46
C VAL A 71 -9.15 3.14 -9.77
N LEU A 72 -8.00 3.72 -9.37
CA LEU A 72 -7.01 3.09 -8.51
C LEU A 72 -7.22 3.60 -7.09
N HIS A 73 -7.96 2.82 -6.29
CA HIS A 73 -8.39 3.27 -4.97
C HIS A 73 -7.36 2.94 -3.89
N GLN A 74 -6.44 3.90 -3.65
CA GLN A 74 -5.36 3.79 -2.66
C GLN A 74 -5.65 4.59 -1.37
N ALA A 75 -6.64 5.50 -1.38
CA ALA A 75 -6.96 6.35 -0.23
C ALA A 75 -7.33 5.50 1.00
N ALA A 76 -6.63 5.74 2.09
CA ALA A 76 -6.86 5.13 3.39
C ALA A 76 -6.04 5.84 4.47
N ILE A 77 -6.40 5.64 5.74
CA ILE A 77 -5.50 5.86 6.88
C ILE A 77 -4.86 4.50 7.23
N PRO A 78 -3.63 4.22 6.77
CA PRO A 78 -3.03 2.88 6.84
C PRO A 78 -2.27 2.67 8.16
N SER A 79 -2.96 2.76 9.30
CA SER A 79 -2.34 2.69 10.62
C SER A 79 -3.17 1.84 11.58
N VAL A 80 -2.63 0.68 11.97
CA VAL A 80 -3.23 -0.19 12.99
C VAL A 80 -3.36 0.56 14.32
N PRO A 81 -2.31 1.17 14.92
CA PRO A 81 -2.45 1.86 16.19
C PRO A 81 -3.42 3.04 16.15
N ARG A 82 -3.43 3.82 15.07
CA ARG A 82 -4.40 4.92 14.92
C ARG A 82 -5.84 4.40 14.84
N SER A 83 -6.06 3.27 14.17
CA SER A 83 -7.38 2.65 14.10
C SER A 83 -7.89 2.12 15.45
N VAL A 84 -6.97 1.78 16.38
CA VAL A 84 -7.30 1.39 17.75
C VAL A 84 -7.60 2.63 18.62
N SER A 85 -6.79 3.69 18.50
CA SER A 85 -6.97 4.91 19.29
C SER A 85 -8.15 5.77 18.82
N ASP A 86 -8.43 5.79 17.52
CA ASP A 86 -9.53 6.56 16.90
C ASP A 86 -10.21 5.73 15.80
N PRO A 87 -11.04 4.76 16.19
CA PRO A 87 -11.69 3.87 15.24
C PRO A 87 -12.75 4.59 14.39
N ILE A 88 -13.36 5.67 14.87
CA ILE A 88 -14.42 6.39 14.14
C ILE A 88 -13.81 7.12 12.94
N THR A 89 -12.79 7.94 13.15
CA THR A 89 -12.10 8.64 12.04
C THR A 89 -11.48 7.64 11.06
N SER A 90 -10.89 6.55 11.58
CA SER A 90 -10.33 5.48 10.76
C SER A 90 -11.40 4.79 9.91
N ASN A 91 -12.58 4.49 10.49
CA ASN A 91 -13.71 3.89 9.77
C ASN A 91 -14.19 4.81 8.63
N ARG A 92 -14.42 6.08 8.95
CA ARG A 92 -14.84 7.08 7.97
C ARG A 92 -13.88 7.15 6.77
N ALA A 93 -12.58 7.19 7.03
CA ALA A 93 -11.57 7.28 5.98
C ALA A 93 -11.39 5.98 5.17
N ASN A 94 -11.66 4.81 5.76
CA ASN A 94 -11.37 3.52 5.15
C ASN A 94 -12.62 2.80 4.61
N ILE A 95 -13.77 2.90 5.29
CA ILE A 95 -15.00 2.23 4.85
C ILE A 95 -15.92 3.21 4.11
N ASP A 96 -16.31 4.33 4.74
CA ASP A 96 -17.27 5.25 4.14
C ASP A 96 -16.73 5.85 2.85
N ALA A 97 -15.44 6.25 2.84
CA ALA A 97 -14.77 6.73 1.64
C ALA A 97 -14.73 5.66 0.53
N SER A 98 -14.45 4.39 0.86
CA SER A 98 -14.44 3.31 -0.12
C SER A 98 -15.82 3.04 -0.69
N LEU A 99 -16.86 3.02 0.15
CA LEU A 99 -18.23 2.85 -0.30
C LEU A 99 -18.68 4.00 -1.21
N ASN A 100 -18.37 5.25 -0.85
CA ASN A 100 -18.68 6.42 -1.68
C ASN A 100 -18.00 6.33 -3.06
N VAL A 101 -16.73 5.92 -3.11
CA VAL A 101 -16.01 5.71 -4.38
C VAL A 101 -16.68 4.63 -5.22
N LEU A 102 -17.08 3.50 -4.64
CA LEU A 102 -17.75 2.41 -5.36
C LEU A 102 -19.12 2.85 -5.90
N VAL A 103 -19.93 3.55 -5.08
CA VAL A 103 -21.23 4.11 -5.51
C VAL A 103 -21.04 5.09 -6.64
N ALA A 104 -20.14 6.05 -6.47
CA ALA A 104 -19.88 7.07 -7.49
C ALA A 104 -19.32 6.45 -8.80
N ALA A 105 -18.41 5.46 -8.69
CA ALA A 105 -17.84 4.76 -9.84
C ALA A 105 -18.90 3.98 -10.63
N ARG A 106 -19.81 3.28 -9.93
CA ARG A 106 -20.94 2.59 -10.54
C ARG A 106 -21.83 3.57 -11.32
N ASP A 107 -22.21 4.67 -10.67
CA ASP A 107 -23.14 5.65 -11.23
C ASP A 107 -22.52 6.44 -12.41
N ALA A 108 -21.21 6.61 -12.41
CA ALA A 108 -20.46 7.24 -13.50
C ALA A 108 -20.08 6.29 -14.64
N GLY A 109 -20.38 5.00 -14.54
CA GLY A 109 -20.05 4.01 -15.56
C GLY A 109 -18.55 3.74 -15.69
N VAL A 110 -17.79 3.84 -14.60
CA VAL A 110 -16.36 3.48 -14.55
C VAL A 110 -16.19 2.03 -14.97
N ARG A 111 -15.21 1.74 -15.81
CA ARG A 111 -14.97 0.37 -16.33
C ARG A 111 -14.50 -0.57 -15.22
N ARG A 112 -13.52 -0.14 -14.41
CA ARG A 112 -13.01 -0.96 -13.31
C ARG A 112 -12.45 -0.12 -12.17
N VAL A 113 -12.65 -0.63 -10.94
CA VAL A 113 -12.02 -0.13 -9.71
C VAL A 113 -11.00 -1.16 -9.24
N VAL A 114 -9.74 -0.77 -9.07
CA VAL A 114 -8.70 -1.59 -8.40
C VAL A 114 -8.51 -1.07 -6.98
N TYR A 115 -8.88 -1.89 -6.01
CA TYR A 115 -8.85 -1.54 -4.59
C TYR A 115 -7.57 -2.04 -3.91
N ALA A 116 -6.94 -1.18 -3.13
CA ALA A 116 -5.81 -1.52 -2.27
C ALA A 116 -6.28 -2.31 -1.04
N GLY A 117 -6.30 -3.62 -1.14
CA GLY A 117 -6.49 -4.54 -0.02
C GLY A 117 -5.25 -4.65 0.87
N SER A 118 -5.29 -5.54 1.85
CA SER A 118 -4.20 -5.71 2.81
C SER A 118 -4.06 -7.17 3.27
N SER A 119 -2.83 -7.64 3.40
CA SER A 119 -2.51 -8.93 4.02
C SER A 119 -2.93 -9.02 5.48
N SER A 120 -3.17 -7.89 6.15
CA SER A 120 -3.70 -7.84 7.52
C SER A 120 -5.05 -8.54 7.67
N ALA A 121 -5.81 -8.73 6.57
CA ALA A 121 -7.05 -9.50 6.56
C ALA A 121 -6.86 -10.96 6.98
N TYR A 122 -5.70 -11.56 6.74
CA TYR A 122 -5.41 -12.93 7.15
C TYR A 122 -5.22 -13.11 8.67
N GLY A 123 -4.92 -12.03 9.39
CA GLY A 123 -4.61 -12.08 10.81
C GLY A 123 -3.36 -12.90 11.12
N ASN A 124 -3.37 -13.59 12.28
CA ASN A 124 -2.24 -14.38 12.77
C ASN A 124 -2.43 -15.90 12.54
N THR A 125 -2.91 -16.30 11.37
CA THR A 125 -2.99 -17.74 11.04
C THR A 125 -1.58 -18.30 10.83
N PRO A 126 -1.25 -19.51 11.37
CA PRO A 126 0.11 -20.05 11.30
C PRO A 126 0.49 -20.58 9.92
N THR A 127 -0.51 -20.87 9.08
CA THR A 127 -0.28 -21.46 7.75
C THR A 127 0.39 -20.48 6.79
N LEU A 128 1.45 -20.92 6.13
CA LEU A 128 2.20 -20.20 5.10
C LEU A 128 2.44 -21.13 3.88
N PRO A 129 2.56 -20.55 2.68
CA PRO A 129 2.27 -19.15 2.35
C PRO A 129 0.78 -18.82 2.45
N LYS A 130 0.43 -17.53 2.54
CA LYS A 130 -0.97 -17.06 2.55
C LYS A 130 -1.56 -17.14 1.16
N VAL A 131 -2.66 -17.88 1.02
CA VAL A 131 -3.44 -17.96 -0.22
C VAL A 131 -4.79 -17.27 -0.05
N GLU A 132 -5.35 -16.74 -1.13
CA GLU A 132 -6.55 -15.89 -1.09
C GLU A 132 -7.81 -16.64 -0.61
N THR A 133 -7.83 -17.95 -0.73
CA THR A 133 -8.94 -18.81 -0.26
C THR A 133 -8.92 -19.09 1.24
N MET A 134 -7.86 -18.69 1.96
CA MET A 134 -7.81 -18.86 3.41
C MET A 134 -8.87 -18.02 4.11
N PRO A 135 -9.44 -18.53 5.22
CA PRO A 135 -10.32 -17.72 6.08
C PRO A 135 -9.62 -16.45 6.55
N THR A 136 -10.34 -15.36 6.53
CA THR A 136 -9.88 -14.06 7.06
C THR A 136 -10.15 -13.97 8.55
N ALA A 137 -9.19 -13.43 9.32
CA ALA A 137 -9.27 -13.26 10.78
C ALA A 137 -8.61 -11.93 11.21
N PRO A 138 -9.20 -10.77 10.85
CA PRO A 138 -8.59 -9.45 11.13
C PRO A 138 -8.44 -9.22 12.63
N LEU A 139 -7.25 -8.73 13.07
CA LEU A 139 -6.89 -8.52 14.47
C LEU A 139 -6.92 -7.05 14.91
N SER A 140 -7.35 -6.15 14.03
CA SER A 140 -7.43 -4.72 14.34
C SER A 140 -8.58 -4.06 13.59
N PRO A 141 -9.06 -2.89 14.05
CA PRO A 141 -10.05 -2.12 13.29
C PRO A 141 -9.61 -1.82 11.86
N TYR A 142 -8.34 -1.44 11.64
CA TYR A 142 -7.79 -1.24 10.29
C TYR A 142 -7.89 -2.50 9.42
N ALA A 143 -7.50 -3.65 9.94
CA ALA A 143 -7.57 -4.92 9.19
C ALA A 143 -9.01 -5.27 8.82
N LEU A 144 -9.95 -5.08 9.76
CA LEU A 144 -11.38 -5.27 9.52
C LEU A 144 -11.91 -4.28 8.46
N GLN A 145 -11.54 -3.01 8.56
CA GLN A 145 -11.96 -1.96 7.61
C GLN A 145 -11.50 -2.29 6.18
N LYS A 146 -10.26 -2.75 6.03
CA LYS A 146 -9.73 -3.19 4.73
C LYS A 146 -10.50 -4.40 4.18
N LEU A 147 -10.82 -5.36 5.03
CA LEU A 147 -11.61 -6.53 4.66
C LEU A 147 -13.06 -6.16 4.29
N VAL A 148 -13.71 -5.26 5.03
CA VAL A 148 -15.07 -4.80 4.72
C VAL A 148 -15.12 -4.14 3.34
N ALA A 149 -14.18 -3.25 3.03
CA ALA A 149 -14.13 -2.59 1.72
C ALA A 149 -13.82 -3.60 0.57
N GLU A 150 -12.98 -4.61 0.82
CA GLU A 150 -12.77 -5.73 -0.10
C GLU A 150 -14.07 -6.48 -0.39
N GLN A 151 -14.86 -6.79 0.64
CA GLN A 151 -16.14 -7.44 0.48
C GLN A 151 -17.15 -6.57 -0.27
N TYR A 152 -17.17 -5.26 -0.04
CA TYR A 152 -17.95 -4.33 -0.86
C TYR A 152 -17.53 -4.37 -2.33
N CYS A 153 -16.25 -4.40 -2.65
CA CYS A 153 -15.78 -4.54 -4.02
C CYS A 153 -16.39 -5.79 -4.69
N GLN A 154 -16.28 -6.95 -4.06
CA GLN A 154 -16.85 -8.20 -4.58
C GLN A 154 -18.38 -8.14 -4.72
N MET A 155 -19.08 -7.51 -3.76
CA MET A 155 -20.53 -7.33 -3.83
C MET A 155 -20.93 -6.40 -4.97
N PHE A 156 -20.19 -5.31 -5.20
CA PHE A 156 -20.48 -4.38 -6.30
C PHE A 156 -20.33 -5.04 -7.67
N THR A 157 -19.34 -5.93 -7.82
CA THR A 157 -19.23 -6.72 -9.05
C THR A 157 -20.42 -7.63 -9.24
N ARG A 158 -20.83 -8.38 -8.20
CA ARG A 158 -21.93 -9.36 -8.31
C ARG A 158 -23.31 -8.72 -8.47
N LEU A 159 -23.57 -7.61 -7.75
CA LEU A 159 -24.91 -7.02 -7.68
C LEU A 159 -25.14 -5.93 -8.73
N TYR A 160 -24.08 -5.18 -9.07
CA TYR A 160 -24.21 -3.99 -9.89
C TYR A 160 -23.42 -4.07 -11.20
N GLY A 161 -22.65 -5.14 -11.42
CA GLY A 161 -21.84 -5.30 -12.63
C GLY A 161 -20.64 -4.36 -12.75
N LEU A 162 -20.31 -3.58 -11.69
CA LEU A 162 -19.09 -2.79 -11.65
C LEU A 162 -17.89 -3.73 -11.53
N GLU A 163 -16.99 -3.75 -12.50
CA GLU A 163 -15.79 -4.55 -12.37
C GLU A 163 -14.90 -4.04 -11.24
N THR A 164 -14.56 -4.92 -10.30
CA THR A 164 -13.62 -4.59 -9.22
C THR A 164 -12.53 -5.64 -9.11
N VAL A 165 -11.32 -5.23 -8.73
CA VAL A 165 -10.24 -6.13 -8.36
C VAL A 165 -9.65 -5.66 -7.04
N THR A 166 -9.50 -6.55 -6.07
CA THR A 166 -8.80 -6.24 -4.83
C THR A 166 -7.38 -6.80 -4.89
N THR A 167 -6.39 -5.95 -4.66
CA THR A 167 -4.98 -6.33 -4.55
C THR A 167 -4.55 -6.30 -3.09
N ARG A 168 -4.34 -7.47 -2.45
CA ARG A 168 -3.84 -7.56 -1.07
C ARG A 168 -2.34 -7.34 -1.06
N TYR A 169 -1.90 -6.21 -0.52
CA TYR A 169 -0.47 -5.88 -0.41
C TYR A 169 0.18 -6.49 0.82
N PHE A 170 1.46 -6.87 0.66
CA PHE A 170 2.33 -7.37 1.72
C PHE A 170 3.51 -6.41 1.91
N ASN A 171 3.64 -5.83 3.10
CA ASN A 171 4.76 -5.03 3.59
C ASN A 171 5.45 -4.17 2.52
N VAL A 172 4.67 -3.29 1.87
CA VAL A 172 5.17 -2.43 0.80
C VAL A 172 6.20 -1.44 1.34
N PHE A 173 7.30 -1.26 0.61
CA PHE A 173 8.36 -0.31 0.95
C PHE A 173 8.88 0.41 -0.30
N GLY A 174 9.53 1.57 -0.10
CA GLY A 174 10.12 2.34 -1.20
C GLY A 174 10.28 3.82 -0.89
N PRO A 175 10.75 4.59 -1.88
CA PRO A 175 10.79 6.05 -1.82
C PRO A 175 9.43 6.67 -1.50
N ARG A 176 9.42 7.84 -0.86
CA ARG A 176 8.21 8.58 -0.43
C ARG A 176 7.40 7.91 0.69
N GLN A 177 7.86 6.79 1.25
CA GLN A 177 7.30 6.26 2.48
C GLN A 177 7.74 7.13 3.66
N ASP A 178 6.79 7.75 4.39
CA ASP A 178 7.09 8.71 5.44
C ASP A 178 7.64 8.02 6.70
N PRO A 179 8.89 8.30 7.13
CA PRO A 179 9.46 7.73 8.35
C PRO A 179 9.02 8.44 9.62
N SER A 180 8.44 9.64 9.52
CA SER A 180 8.10 10.48 10.68
C SER A 180 6.92 9.94 11.48
N SER A 181 6.11 9.06 10.89
CA SER A 181 5.04 8.38 11.61
C SER A 181 5.61 7.29 12.52
N PRO A 182 5.26 7.27 13.82
CA PRO A 182 5.64 6.16 14.71
C PRO A 182 5.04 4.80 14.27
N TYR A 183 4.18 4.83 13.27
CA TYR A 183 3.51 3.68 12.68
C TYR A 183 4.05 3.31 11.29
N SER A 184 5.18 3.93 10.90
CA SER A 184 5.85 3.64 9.63
C SER A 184 6.35 2.20 9.57
N GLY A 185 6.45 1.65 8.37
CA GLY A 185 6.98 0.30 8.17
C GLY A 185 8.41 0.17 8.71
N VAL A 186 8.76 -1.04 9.14
CA VAL A 186 10.06 -1.33 9.78
C VAL A 186 11.26 -0.88 8.92
N ILE A 187 11.17 -0.97 7.60
CA ILE A 187 12.25 -0.56 6.68
C ILE A 187 12.52 0.95 6.82
N SER A 188 11.48 1.79 6.77
CA SER A 188 11.65 3.25 6.88
C SER A 188 12.20 3.65 8.25
N LEU A 189 11.76 2.97 9.33
CA LEU A 189 12.27 3.20 10.67
C LEU A 189 13.73 2.80 10.81
N PHE A 190 14.15 1.66 10.25
CA PHE A 190 15.54 1.21 10.29
C PHE A 190 16.45 2.13 9.48
N ILE A 191 16.05 2.49 8.26
CA ILE A 191 16.84 3.41 7.41
C ILE A 191 17.01 4.75 8.13
N SER A 192 15.92 5.37 8.62
CA SER A 192 16.00 6.65 9.32
C SER A 192 16.91 6.57 10.54
N ALA A 193 16.76 5.55 11.39
CA ALA A 193 17.61 5.39 12.57
C ALA A 193 19.09 5.25 12.19
N LEU A 194 19.40 4.41 11.19
CA LEU A 194 20.78 4.15 10.79
C LEU A 194 21.44 5.33 10.09
N VAL A 195 20.69 6.08 9.28
CA VAL A 195 21.17 7.32 8.65
C VAL A 195 21.49 8.38 9.71
N ASP A 196 20.68 8.46 10.77
CA ASP A 196 20.89 9.37 11.89
C ASP A 196 21.94 8.86 12.91
N GLY A 197 22.58 7.73 12.66
CA GLY A 197 23.54 7.12 13.58
C GLY A 197 22.90 6.56 14.88
N ARG A 198 21.57 6.41 14.91
CA ARG A 198 20.82 5.89 16.05
C ARG A 198 20.65 4.37 15.96
N GLN A 199 20.58 3.71 17.11
CA GLN A 199 20.31 2.27 17.19
C GLN A 199 18.83 1.99 16.89
N PRO A 200 18.48 1.23 15.83
CA PRO A 200 17.10 0.80 15.64
C PRO A 200 16.67 -0.26 16.65
N LYS A 201 15.37 -0.30 16.92
CA LYS A 201 14.79 -1.27 17.87
C LYS A 201 14.16 -2.44 17.12
N ILE A 202 14.57 -3.67 17.48
CA ILE A 202 13.97 -4.91 17.02
C ILE A 202 13.17 -5.51 18.16
N TYR A 203 11.89 -5.82 17.92
CA TYR A 203 11.03 -6.47 18.91
C TYR A 203 11.12 -7.99 18.76
N GLY A 204 11.31 -8.70 19.90
CA GLY A 204 11.60 -10.13 19.92
C GLY A 204 13.05 -10.43 19.53
N ASP A 205 13.29 -11.62 19.01
CA ASP A 205 14.60 -12.15 18.60
C ASP A 205 15.07 -11.70 17.22
N GLY A 206 14.20 -10.99 16.46
CA GLY A 206 14.49 -10.56 15.11
C GLY A 206 14.36 -11.64 14.03
N GLU A 207 13.95 -12.85 14.38
CA GLU A 207 13.73 -13.94 13.42
C GLU A 207 12.31 -13.94 12.81
N HIS A 208 11.44 -13.01 13.23
CA HIS A 208 10.17 -12.76 12.56
C HIS A 208 10.38 -12.42 11.09
N THR A 209 9.60 -13.02 10.22
CA THR A 209 9.77 -12.86 8.77
C THR A 209 8.66 -12.05 8.13
N ARG A 210 9.01 -11.36 7.04
CA ARG A 210 8.06 -10.58 6.23
C ARG A 210 8.33 -10.79 4.74
N ASP A 211 7.25 -10.79 3.97
CA ASP A 211 7.30 -10.64 2.53
C ASP A 211 7.32 -9.13 2.23
N PHE A 212 8.52 -8.61 1.98
CA PHE A 212 8.71 -7.20 1.66
C PHE A 212 8.57 -6.98 0.16
N THR A 213 7.65 -6.11 -0.23
CA THR A 213 7.34 -5.82 -1.62
C THR A 213 7.76 -4.40 -1.99
N TYR A 214 8.73 -4.26 -2.89
CA TYR A 214 9.12 -2.94 -3.37
C TYR A 214 7.97 -2.28 -4.15
N VAL A 215 7.80 -0.96 -3.97
CA VAL A 215 6.64 -0.22 -4.49
C VAL A 215 6.43 -0.36 -5.99
N ALA A 216 7.50 -0.46 -6.80
CA ALA A 216 7.36 -0.66 -8.24
C ALA A 216 6.71 -2.00 -8.60
N ASN A 217 6.88 -3.05 -7.79
CA ASN A 217 6.20 -4.32 -7.96
C ASN A 217 4.69 -4.17 -7.72
N VAL A 218 4.31 -3.39 -6.70
CA VAL A 218 2.90 -3.09 -6.43
C VAL A 218 2.29 -2.28 -7.57
N VAL A 219 2.98 -1.26 -8.06
CA VAL A 219 2.55 -0.45 -9.22
C VAL A 219 2.30 -1.33 -10.43
N ASP A 220 3.23 -2.24 -10.78
CA ASP A 220 3.06 -3.17 -11.91
C ASP A 220 1.84 -4.07 -11.70
N GLY A 221 1.68 -4.67 -10.50
CA GLY A 221 0.53 -5.53 -10.18
C GLY A 221 -0.81 -4.81 -10.30
N VAL A 222 -0.92 -3.57 -9.77
CA VAL A 222 -2.13 -2.74 -9.84
C VAL A 222 -2.48 -2.39 -11.29
N LEU A 223 -1.51 -1.97 -12.08
CA LEU A 223 -1.75 -1.60 -13.48
C LEU A 223 -2.14 -2.81 -14.34
N ARG A 224 -1.58 -3.98 -14.08
CA ARG A 224 -2.02 -5.25 -14.72
C ARG A 224 -3.46 -5.60 -14.31
N ALA A 225 -3.82 -5.40 -13.03
CA ALA A 225 -5.17 -5.65 -12.53
C ALA A 225 -6.23 -4.76 -13.22
N CYS A 226 -5.87 -3.56 -13.71
CA CYS A 226 -6.80 -2.71 -14.46
C CYS A 226 -7.33 -3.34 -15.74
N THR A 227 -6.50 -4.14 -16.42
CA THR A 227 -6.79 -4.62 -17.79
C THR A 227 -6.89 -6.14 -17.91
N ALA A 228 -6.58 -6.90 -16.86
CA ALA A 228 -6.66 -8.35 -16.85
C ALA A 228 -8.12 -8.82 -17.05
N LYS A 229 -8.37 -9.65 -18.08
CA LYS A 229 -9.72 -10.03 -18.51
C LYS A 229 -10.49 -10.80 -17.43
N ASP A 230 -9.83 -11.74 -16.77
CA ASP A 230 -10.46 -12.70 -15.87
C ASP A 230 -10.31 -12.32 -14.39
N ALA A 231 -9.92 -11.05 -14.09
CA ALA A 231 -9.67 -10.60 -12.72
C ALA A 231 -10.89 -9.92 -12.04
N SER A 232 -12.00 -9.72 -12.76
CA SER A 232 -13.18 -9.02 -12.23
C SER A 232 -13.80 -9.78 -11.04
N GLY A 233 -13.99 -9.09 -9.91
CA GLY A 233 -14.51 -9.67 -8.65
C GLY A 233 -13.46 -10.42 -7.82
N GLU A 234 -12.23 -10.51 -8.30
CA GLU A 234 -11.18 -11.30 -7.67
C GLU A 234 -10.44 -10.52 -6.59
N VAL A 235 -9.98 -11.29 -5.59
CA VAL A 235 -9.00 -10.86 -4.58
C VAL A 235 -7.68 -11.54 -4.93
N ILE A 236 -6.59 -10.77 -5.00
CA ILE A 236 -5.30 -11.24 -5.51
C ILE A 236 -4.17 -10.72 -4.62
N ASN A 237 -3.31 -11.61 -4.15
CA ASN A 237 -2.10 -11.22 -3.42
C ASN A 237 -1.09 -10.55 -4.37
N VAL A 238 -0.63 -9.36 -4.02
CA VAL A 238 0.44 -8.65 -4.73
C VAL A 238 1.63 -8.50 -3.79
N ALA A 239 2.61 -9.37 -3.98
CA ALA A 239 3.75 -9.57 -3.10
C ALA A 239 4.94 -10.15 -3.88
N THR A 240 5.97 -10.63 -3.19
CA THR A 240 7.12 -11.27 -3.84
C THR A 240 7.15 -12.79 -3.66
N GLY A 241 6.40 -13.35 -2.70
CA GLY A 241 6.54 -14.73 -2.25
C GLY A 241 7.79 -14.94 -1.37
N GLY A 242 8.52 -13.87 -1.07
CA GLY A 242 9.75 -13.90 -0.28
C GLY A 242 9.50 -14.00 1.23
N CYS A 243 10.59 -14.27 1.95
CA CYS A 243 10.57 -14.45 3.40
C CYS A 243 11.87 -13.89 3.99
N ILE A 244 11.85 -12.66 4.51
CA ILE A 244 13.03 -11.93 5.01
C ILE A 244 12.87 -11.70 6.51
N SER A 245 13.87 -12.14 7.32
CA SER A 245 13.87 -11.87 8.77
C SER A 245 14.27 -10.42 9.08
N LEU A 246 13.83 -9.90 10.22
CA LEU A 246 14.21 -8.55 10.66
C LEU A 246 15.71 -8.42 10.91
N ASN A 247 16.36 -9.49 11.34
CA ASN A 247 17.82 -9.53 11.51
C ASN A 247 18.54 -9.43 10.16
N HIS A 248 18.05 -10.13 9.13
CA HIS A 248 18.61 -10.01 7.78
C HIS A 248 18.38 -8.61 7.22
N LEU A 249 17.15 -8.10 7.33
CA LEU A 249 16.80 -6.74 6.93
C LEU A 249 17.73 -5.70 7.59
N PHE A 250 17.92 -5.79 8.91
CA PHE A 250 18.77 -4.86 9.64
C PHE A 250 20.21 -4.88 9.10
N ARG A 251 20.81 -6.07 8.96
CA ARG A 251 22.18 -6.21 8.44
C ARG A 251 22.32 -5.61 7.06
N THR A 252 21.38 -5.90 6.16
CA THR A 252 21.41 -5.38 4.80
C THR A 252 21.32 -3.84 4.76
N ILE A 253 20.41 -3.24 5.55
CA ILE A 253 20.30 -1.77 5.62
C ILE A 253 21.56 -1.17 6.25
N ARG A 254 22.07 -1.74 7.34
CA ARG A 254 23.30 -1.29 8.01
C ARG A 254 24.48 -1.23 7.04
N ASP A 255 24.65 -2.29 6.26
CA ASP A 255 25.75 -2.40 5.30
C ASP A 255 25.58 -1.41 4.13
N LEU A 256 24.36 -1.22 3.62
CA LEU A 256 24.04 -0.20 2.59
C LEU A 256 24.25 1.24 3.10
N VAL A 257 23.91 1.49 4.37
CA VAL A 257 24.12 2.81 5.00
C VAL A 257 25.58 3.02 5.39
N GLY A 258 26.36 1.95 5.62
CA GLY A 258 27.71 2.00 6.15
C GLY A 258 27.73 2.35 7.65
N ALA A 259 26.64 2.09 8.37
CA ALA A 259 26.54 2.34 9.80
C ALA A 259 27.30 1.28 10.62
N LYS A 260 27.78 1.68 11.81
CA LYS A 260 28.54 0.80 12.72
C LYS A 260 27.78 0.47 14.03
N VAL A 261 26.48 0.79 14.07
CA VAL A 261 25.66 0.56 15.26
C VAL A 261 25.00 -0.81 15.20
N GLU A 262 24.74 -1.40 16.37
CA GLU A 262 23.98 -2.63 16.53
C GLU A 262 22.54 -2.31 16.98
N PRO A 263 21.57 -3.19 16.73
CA PRO A 263 20.18 -2.96 17.11
C PRO A 263 19.99 -3.15 18.62
N ILE A 264 18.93 -2.55 19.14
CA ILE A 264 18.45 -2.83 20.49
C ILE A 264 17.31 -3.84 20.38
N TYR A 265 17.47 -5.00 21.01
CA TYR A 265 16.38 -5.98 21.12
C TYR A 265 15.46 -5.61 22.28
N ALA A 266 14.15 -5.68 22.05
CA ALA A 266 13.12 -5.35 23.04
C ALA A 266 12.08 -6.47 23.12
N GLU A 267 11.27 -6.47 24.18
CA GLU A 267 10.19 -7.44 24.36
C GLU A 267 9.27 -7.49 23.14
N PRO A 268 8.79 -8.68 22.76
CA PRO A 268 7.84 -8.85 21.65
C PRO A 268 6.60 -7.97 21.82
N ARG A 269 6.08 -7.41 20.74
CA ARG A 269 4.83 -6.66 20.76
C ARG A 269 3.65 -7.62 20.78
N ALA A 270 2.69 -7.41 21.66
CA ALA A 270 1.44 -8.15 21.65
C ALA A 270 0.67 -7.88 20.34
N GLY A 271 0.22 -8.94 19.68
CA GLY A 271 -0.55 -8.86 18.45
C GLY A 271 0.28 -8.73 17.16
N ASP A 272 1.61 -8.73 17.24
CA ASP A 272 2.44 -8.81 16.02
C ASP A 272 2.28 -10.19 15.36
N VAL A 273 2.06 -10.17 14.04
CA VAL A 273 2.08 -11.39 13.22
C VAL A 273 3.52 -11.90 13.17
N LYS A 274 3.76 -13.16 13.53
CA LYS A 274 5.11 -13.72 13.57
C LYS A 274 5.72 -13.79 12.17
N ASP A 275 5.02 -14.41 11.23
CA ASP A 275 5.53 -14.65 9.89
C ASP A 275 4.49 -14.25 8.83
N SER A 276 4.97 -13.67 7.73
CA SER A 276 4.13 -13.21 6.63
C SER A 276 4.81 -13.51 5.30
N GLN A 277 4.21 -14.42 4.53
CA GLN A 277 4.63 -14.80 3.18
C GLN A 277 3.39 -15.01 2.32
N ALA A 278 3.39 -14.49 1.11
CA ALA A 278 2.30 -14.66 0.15
C ALA A 278 2.52 -15.84 -0.78
N ASP A 279 1.46 -16.52 -1.16
CA ASP A 279 1.39 -17.23 -2.43
C ASP A 279 1.00 -16.18 -3.50
N ILE A 280 1.75 -16.11 -4.58
CA ILE A 280 1.52 -15.19 -5.70
C ILE A 280 1.04 -15.92 -6.97
N SER A 281 0.79 -17.21 -6.92
CA SER A 281 0.41 -18.04 -8.08
C SER A 281 -0.84 -17.50 -8.77
N LYS A 282 -1.81 -16.98 -8.02
CA LYS A 282 -3.02 -16.35 -8.56
C LYS A 282 -2.70 -15.07 -9.32
N ALA A 283 -1.80 -14.24 -8.81
CA ALA A 283 -1.34 -13.04 -9.50
C ALA A 283 -0.57 -13.38 -10.79
N GLU A 284 0.27 -14.42 -10.76
CA GLU A 284 0.95 -14.91 -11.96
C GLU A 284 -0.06 -15.38 -13.02
N HIS A 285 -1.05 -16.15 -12.61
CA HIS A 285 -2.04 -16.73 -13.52
C HIS A 285 -2.98 -15.69 -14.12
N LEU A 286 -3.60 -14.84 -13.27
CA LEU A 286 -4.65 -13.91 -13.71
C LEU A 286 -4.09 -12.59 -14.27
N LEU A 287 -2.97 -12.12 -13.73
CA LEU A 287 -2.40 -10.82 -14.09
C LEU A 287 -1.14 -10.94 -14.95
N GLY A 288 -0.56 -12.13 -15.08
CA GLY A 288 0.80 -12.30 -15.63
C GLY A 288 1.83 -11.54 -14.77
N TYR A 289 1.54 -11.34 -13.48
CA TYR A 289 2.39 -10.60 -12.54
C TYR A 289 3.58 -11.45 -12.12
N ARG A 290 4.76 -10.82 -12.12
CA ARG A 290 5.96 -11.31 -11.43
C ARG A 290 6.70 -10.11 -10.85
N PRO A 291 7.32 -10.24 -9.67
CA PRO A 291 8.13 -9.16 -9.13
C PRO A 291 9.20 -8.72 -10.13
N ILE A 292 9.18 -7.44 -10.51
CA ILE A 292 10.11 -6.87 -11.51
C ILE A 292 11.36 -6.28 -10.88
N VAL A 293 11.34 -6.02 -9.57
CA VAL A 293 12.45 -5.50 -8.79
C VAL A 293 12.71 -6.42 -7.61
N PRO A 294 13.89 -7.07 -7.51
CA PRO A 294 14.28 -7.86 -6.35
C PRO A 294 14.37 -7.02 -5.07
N PHE A 295 14.24 -7.68 -3.91
CA PHE A 295 14.23 -7.04 -2.60
C PHE A 295 15.47 -6.16 -2.38
N GLU A 296 16.67 -6.68 -2.61
CA GLU A 296 17.94 -6.00 -2.39
C GLU A 296 18.05 -4.73 -3.25
N GLN A 297 17.68 -4.82 -4.51
CA GLN A 297 17.69 -3.68 -5.44
C GLN A 297 16.68 -2.61 -5.02
N GLY A 298 15.48 -3.02 -4.58
CA GLY A 298 14.46 -2.12 -4.05
C GLY A 298 14.93 -1.42 -2.78
N LEU A 299 15.63 -2.15 -1.91
CA LEU A 299 16.16 -1.62 -0.66
C LEU A 299 17.27 -0.59 -0.91
N GLU A 300 18.20 -0.87 -1.83
CA GLU A 300 19.24 0.07 -2.23
C GLU A 300 18.62 1.38 -2.76
N LYS A 301 17.67 1.32 -3.69
CA LYS A 301 16.96 2.51 -4.20
C LYS A 301 16.27 3.29 -3.09
N THR A 302 15.72 2.58 -2.10
CA THR A 302 15.05 3.20 -0.96
C THR A 302 16.05 3.93 -0.06
N VAL A 303 17.18 3.30 0.28
CA VAL A 303 18.25 3.92 1.07
C VAL A 303 18.82 5.16 0.38
N VAL A 304 19.08 5.09 -0.93
CA VAL A 304 19.54 6.24 -1.71
C VAL A 304 18.56 7.40 -1.61
N TRP A 305 17.26 7.13 -1.78
CA TRP A 305 16.24 8.18 -1.68
C TRP A 305 16.21 8.83 -0.29
N TYR A 306 16.26 8.04 0.79
CA TYR A 306 16.25 8.59 2.15
C TYR A 306 17.46 9.49 2.43
N ARG A 307 18.65 9.15 1.89
CA ARG A 307 19.84 9.98 2.02
C ARG A 307 19.75 11.32 1.28
N THR A 308 19.05 11.34 0.14
CA THR A 308 18.93 12.56 -0.68
C THR A 308 17.75 13.44 -0.28
N ALA A 309 16.67 12.84 0.22
CA ALA A 309 15.44 13.54 0.59
C ALA A 309 15.48 14.16 1.99
N GLN A 310 16.34 13.68 2.87
CA GLN A 310 16.65 14.32 4.17
C GLN A 310 18.01 15.01 4.02
N PRO A 311 18.07 16.35 3.91
CA PRO A 311 19.34 17.05 4.11
C PRO A 311 19.82 16.67 5.50
N LEU A 312 21.04 16.08 5.57
CA LEU A 312 21.74 15.82 6.81
C LEU A 312 21.70 17.12 7.64
N THR A 313 20.92 17.14 8.70
CA THR A 313 21.12 18.12 9.77
C THR A 313 22.44 17.73 10.41
N VAL A 314 23.54 18.22 9.83
CA VAL A 314 24.84 18.23 10.48
C VAL A 314 24.70 19.20 11.63
N ALA A 315 24.56 18.66 12.86
CA ALA A 315 24.70 19.42 14.10
C ALA A 315 26.20 19.58 14.41
#